data_789d5be6d6ed1b0870746146813cc096
#
_entry.id   789d5be6d6ed1b0870746146813cc096
#
_cell.length_a   1.000
_cell.length_b   1.000
_cell.length_c   1.000
_cell.angle_alpha   90.00
_cell.angle_beta   90.00
_cell.angle_gamma   90.00
#
_symmetry.space_group_name_H-M   'P 1'
#
loop_
_entity.id
_entity.type
_entity.pdbx_description
1 polymer ?
#
loop_
_entity_poly.entity_id
_entity_poly.type
_entity_poly.pdbx_seq_one_letter_code
_entity_poly.pdbx_strand_id
1 'polypeptide(L)' 'MYRKTIDELQKDARDKQVIDLRSEEDFEKETYPGALNIYWEELGERIDEVSKDIPVYLICY' A
#
# COMPACT_ATOMS: atom_id res chain seq x y z
N MET A 1 2.80 -3.59 -12.86
CA MET A 1 2.87 -3.34 -11.40
C MET A 1 3.71 -4.40 -10.73
N TYR A 2 4.63 -3.99 -9.91
CA TYR A 2 5.49 -4.91 -9.16
C TYR A 2 4.78 -5.34 -7.87
N ARG A 3 4.78 -6.63 -7.59
CA ARG A 3 4.13 -7.18 -6.38
C ARG A 3 5.17 -7.85 -5.51
N LYS A 4 5.05 -7.62 -4.20
CA LYS A 4 5.88 -8.29 -3.19
C LYS A 4 4.98 -8.94 -2.15
N THR A 5 5.46 -10.03 -1.56
CA THR A 5 4.79 -10.62 -0.41
C THR A 5 4.99 -9.73 0.81
N ILE A 6 4.16 -9.93 1.84
CA ILE A 6 4.32 -9.20 3.10
C ILE A 6 5.68 -9.48 3.73
N ASP A 7 6.16 -10.73 3.63
CA ASP A 7 7.48 -11.08 4.15
C ASP A 7 8.59 -10.29 3.47
N GLU A 8 8.50 -10.11 2.15
CA GLU A 8 9.49 -9.33 1.41
C GLU A 8 9.47 -7.88 1.83
N LEU A 9 8.27 -7.31 2.05
CA LEU A 9 8.13 -5.94 2.52
C LEU A 9 8.75 -5.75 3.91
N GLN A 10 8.57 -6.72 4.79
CA GLN A 10 9.12 -6.66 6.14
C GLN A 10 10.64 -6.73 6.16
N LYS A 11 11.24 -7.38 5.18
CA LYS A 11 12.70 -7.47 5.07
C LYS A 11 13.33 -6.21 4.50
N ASP A 12 12.54 -5.37 3.85
CA ASP A 12 13.06 -4.13 3.27
C ASP A 12 13.18 -3.08 4.39
N ALA A 13 14.41 -2.80 4.79
CA ALA A 13 14.70 -1.87 5.87
C ALA A 13 14.63 -0.40 5.45
N ARG A 14 14.48 -0.12 4.16
CA ARG A 14 14.43 1.25 3.66
C ARG A 14 13.08 1.90 3.97
N ASP A 15 13.07 3.22 4.04
CA ASP A 15 11.81 3.95 4.12
C ASP A 15 10.96 3.61 2.90
N LYS A 16 9.69 3.36 3.15
CA LYS A 16 8.75 3.00 2.11
C LYS A 16 7.35 3.40 2.50
N GLN A 17 6.51 3.56 1.48
CA GLN A 17 5.08 3.72 1.67
C GLN A 17 4.39 2.46 1.18
N VAL A 18 3.45 1.94 1.97
CA VAL A 18 2.64 0.80 1.58
C VAL A 18 1.19 1.26 1.47
N ILE A 19 0.58 1.03 0.34
CA ILE A 19 -0.80 1.42 0.07
C ILE A 19 -1.62 0.17 -0.22
N ASP A 20 -2.68 -0.03 0.54
CA ASP A 20 -3.61 -1.11 0.31
C ASP A 20 -4.77 -0.61 -0.54
N LEU A 21 -4.89 -1.15 -1.76
CA LEU A 21 -5.89 -0.75 -2.73
C LEU A 21 -7.20 -1.52 -2.58
N ARG A 22 -7.26 -2.44 -1.63
CA ARG A 22 -8.46 -3.25 -1.41
C ARG A 22 -9.53 -2.43 -0.71
N SER A 23 -10.72 -3.00 -0.58
CA SER A 23 -11.80 -2.33 0.14
C SER A 23 -11.41 -2.08 1.60
N GLU A 24 -12.08 -1.13 2.23
CA GLU A 24 -11.88 -0.84 3.65
C GLU A 24 -12.14 -2.07 4.51
N GLU A 25 -13.14 -2.87 4.14
CA GLU A 25 -13.46 -4.10 4.85
C GLU A 25 -12.28 -5.07 4.87
N ASP A 26 -11.66 -5.29 3.71
CA ASP A 26 -10.51 -6.19 3.62
C ASP A 26 -9.30 -5.62 4.32
N PHE A 27 -9.10 -4.32 4.23
CA PHE A 27 -8.03 -3.62 4.93
C PHE A 27 -8.14 -3.81 6.44
N GLU A 28 -9.34 -3.69 6.98
CA GLU A 28 -9.56 -3.84 8.42
C GLU A 28 -9.36 -5.27 8.91
N LYS A 29 -9.61 -6.25 8.04
CA LYS A 29 -9.41 -7.65 8.41
C LYS A 29 -7.95 -8.00 8.57
N GLU A 30 -7.14 -7.61 7.61
CA GLU A 30 -5.71 -7.89 7.63
C GLU A 30 -5.01 -7.03 6.59
N THR A 31 -3.96 -6.35 6.99
CA THR A 31 -3.13 -5.56 6.08
C THR A 31 -1.71 -5.47 6.64
N TYR A 32 -0.81 -4.91 5.83
CA TYR A 32 0.55 -4.66 6.28
C TYR A 32 0.54 -3.55 7.34
N PRO A 33 1.23 -3.73 8.48
CA PRO A 33 1.29 -2.70 9.53
C PRO A 33 1.80 -1.37 8.98
N GLY A 34 1.02 -0.31 9.20
CA GLY A 34 1.37 1.02 8.71
C GLY A 34 0.90 1.32 7.30
N ALA A 35 0.22 0.38 6.64
CA ALA A 35 -0.31 0.63 5.30
C ALA A 35 -1.43 1.67 5.34
N LEU A 36 -1.48 2.47 4.27
CA LEU A 36 -2.55 3.44 4.05
C LEU A 36 -3.60 2.79 3.14
N ASN A 37 -4.85 2.86 3.52
CA ASN A 37 -5.93 2.34 2.69
C ASN A 37 -6.43 3.40 1.73
N ILE A 38 -6.24 3.17 0.44
CA ILE A 38 -6.84 3.99 -0.63
C ILE A 38 -7.49 3.01 -1.59
N TYR A 39 -8.82 2.93 -1.56
CA TYR A 39 -9.53 2.03 -2.47
C TYR A 39 -9.17 2.38 -3.92
N TRP A 40 -8.97 1.38 -4.76
CA TRP A 40 -8.42 1.59 -6.10
C TRP A 40 -9.20 2.60 -6.95
N GLU A 41 -10.52 2.69 -6.77
CA GLU A 41 -11.33 3.65 -7.50
C GLU A 41 -11.07 5.10 -7.07
N GLU A 42 -10.55 5.30 -5.86
CA GLU A 42 -10.28 6.62 -5.32
C GLU A 42 -8.83 7.05 -5.54
N LEU A 43 -7.99 6.18 -6.05
CA LEU A 43 -6.56 6.44 -6.16
C LEU A 43 -6.25 7.71 -6.96
N GLY A 44 -6.94 7.92 -8.07
CA GLY A 44 -6.75 9.10 -8.90
C GLY A 44 -7.05 10.40 -8.16
N GLU A 45 -8.10 10.40 -7.34
CA GLU A 45 -8.49 11.58 -6.57
C GLU A 45 -7.56 11.82 -5.38
N ARG A 46 -6.92 10.77 -4.91
CA ARG A 46 -6.05 10.83 -3.73
C ARG A 46 -4.57 10.69 -4.08
N ILE A 47 -4.23 10.92 -5.33
CA ILE A 47 -2.86 10.72 -5.81
C ILE A 47 -1.84 11.57 -5.04
N ASP A 48 -2.25 12.68 -4.47
CA ASP A 48 -1.38 13.55 -3.68
C ASP A 48 -0.91 12.88 -2.39
N GLU A 49 -1.60 11.83 -1.94
CA GLU A 49 -1.20 11.07 -0.75
C GLU A 49 -0.11 10.04 -1.06
N VAL A 50 0.16 9.80 -2.35
CA VAL A 50 1.18 8.85 -2.77
C VAL A 50 2.54 9.54 -2.78
N SER A 51 3.50 8.95 -2.08
CA SER A 51 4.85 9.52 -2.00
C SER A 51 5.54 9.55 -3.36
N LYS A 52 6.33 10.60 -3.59
CA LYS A 52 7.15 10.74 -4.80
C LYS A 52 8.64 10.54 -4.52
N ASP A 53 9.02 10.49 -3.24
CA ASP A 53 10.42 10.50 -2.83
C ASP A 53 10.91 9.16 -2.31
N ILE A 54 10.01 8.27 -1.93
CA ILE A 54 10.36 6.96 -1.39
C ILE A 54 9.63 5.86 -2.18
N PRO A 55 10.12 4.63 -2.12
CA PRO A 55 9.45 3.52 -2.80
C PRO A 55 8.01 3.33 -2.31
N VAL A 56 7.11 3.05 -3.22
CA VAL A 56 5.70 2.81 -2.92
C VAL A 56 5.34 1.38 -3.33
N TYR A 57 4.80 0.62 -2.40
CA TYR A 57 4.34 -0.75 -2.64
C TYR A 57 2.82 -0.79 -2.56
N LEU A 58 2.20 -1.48 -3.50
CA LEU A 58 0.75 -1.58 -3.57
C LEU A 58 0.31 -2.99 -3.21
N ILE A 59 -0.70 -3.07 -2.35
CA ILE A 59 -1.36 -4.34 -2.01
C ILE A 59 -2.67 -4.38 -2.78
N CYS A 60 -2.90 -5.44 -3.54
CA CYS A 60 -4.14 -5.64 -4.26
C CYS A 60 -4.45 -7.13 -4.35
N TYR A 61 -5.62 -7.45 -4.87
CA TYR A 61 -6.04 -8.85 -5.05
C TYR A 61 -5.17 -9.59 -6.06
#